data_3dde97a1fd1904ac32a928b39525f5ce
#
_entry.id   3dde97a1fd1904ac32a928b39525f5ce
#
_cell.length_a   1.000
_cell.length_b   1.000
_cell.length_c   1.000
_cell.angle_alpha   90.00
_cell.angle_beta   90.00
_cell.angle_gamma   90.00
#
_symmetry.space_group_name_H-M   'P 1'
#
loop_
_entity.id
_entity.type
_entity.pdbx_description
1 polymer ?
#
loop_
_entity_poly.entity_id
_entity_poly.type
_entity_poly.pdbx_seq_one_letter_code
_entity_poly.pdbx_strand_id
1 'polypeptide(L)'
;MKQKEKNITLRNAQQMVDEWIKTYGVCYFSELTNMAILTEEVGEVARIMARRYGDQSFKENDKNKSLGDELCDVLWVLLCLANQTGVDLEEAFKENIEKKTNRDKERHINNSKLHKNESEK
;
A
#
# COMPACT_ATOMS: atom_id res chain seq x y z
N MET A 1 23.47 -3.64 -23.92
CA MET A 1 23.66 -3.97 -22.50
C MET A 1 22.34 -3.79 -21.76
N LYS A 2 21.86 -4.85 -21.14
CA LYS A 2 20.73 -4.72 -20.24
C LYS A 2 21.19 -3.92 -19.01
N GLN A 3 20.61 -2.76 -18.79
CA GLN A 3 20.81 -2.05 -17.52
C GLN A 3 20.32 -2.96 -16.39
N LYS A 4 21.16 -3.17 -15.39
CA LYS A 4 20.74 -3.83 -14.16
C LYS A 4 19.55 -3.09 -13.58
N GLU A 5 18.40 -3.74 -13.48
CA GLU A 5 17.26 -3.16 -12.78
C GLU A 5 17.67 -2.82 -11.34
N LYS A 6 17.48 -1.57 -10.96
CA LYS A 6 17.70 -1.16 -9.57
C LYS A 6 16.58 -1.73 -8.73
N ASN A 7 16.91 -2.38 -7.61
CA ASN A 7 15.93 -2.75 -6.62
C ASN A 7 15.24 -1.51 -6.08
N ILE A 8 13.92 -1.51 -6.09
CA ILE A 8 13.15 -0.40 -5.56
C ILE A 8 12.99 -0.62 -4.06
N THR A 9 13.56 0.28 -3.27
CA THR A 9 13.32 0.36 -1.83
C THR A 9 12.20 1.34 -1.55
N LEU A 10 11.68 1.38 -0.34
CA LEU A 10 10.70 2.41 0.05
C LEU A 10 11.27 3.81 -0.12
N ARG A 11 12.53 3.99 0.24
CA ARG A 11 13.21 5.29 0.08
C ARG A 11 13.33 5.67 -1.39
N ASN A 12 13.71 4.74 -2.23
CA ASN A 12 13.78 4.96 -3.68
C ASN A 12 12.39 5.29 -4.27
N ALA A 13 11.36 4.59 -3.81
CA ALA A 13 9.99 4.85 -4.25
C ALA A 13 9.55 6.28 -3.89
N GLN A 14 9.86 6.74 -2.69
CA GLN A 14 9.59 8.13 -2.29
C GLN A 14 10.31 9.13 -3.20
N GLN A 15 11.56 8.88 -3.52
CA GLN A 15 12.34 9.74 -4.44
C GLN A 15 11.76 9.73 -5.85
N MET A 16 11.37 8.58 -6.35
CA MET A 16 10.77 8.44 -7.68
C MET A 16 9.46 9.23 -7.80
N VAL A 17 8.62 9.15 -6.77
CA VAL A 17 7.37 9.91 -6.73
C VAL A 17 7.64 11.42 -6.68
N ASP A 18 8.58 11.85 -5.86
CA ASP A 18 8.93 13.27 -5.73
C ASP A 18 9.45 13.83 -7.05
N GLU A 19 10.33 13.11 -7.72
CA GLU A 19 10.85 13.50 -9.04
C GLU A 19 9.73 13.57 -10.08
N TRP A 20 8.83 12.59 -10.07
CA TRP A 20 7.69 12.57 -11.00
C TRP A 20 6.78 13.79 -10.77
N ILE A 21 6.44 14.07 -9.53
CA ILE A 21 5.58 15.22 -9.18
C ILE A 21 6.23 16.53 -9.66
N LYS A 22 7.52 16.70 -9.41
CA LYS A 22 8.25 17.92 -9.80
C LYS A 22 8.43 18.05 -11.32
N THR A 23 8.51 16.92 -12.03
CA THR A 23 8.71 16.91 -13.49
C THR A 23 7.39 17.03 -14.24
N TYR A 24 6.39 16.23 -13.87
CA TYR A 24 5.14 16.11 -14.63
C TYR A 24 3.92 16.63 -13.89
N GLY A 25 3.90 16.56 -12.58
CA GLY A 25 2.75 16.92 -11.77
C GLY A 25 2.69 18.39 -11.38
N VAL A 26 3.76 19.13 -11.63
CA VAL A 26 3.97 20.52 -11.27
C VAL A 26 4.23 20.71 -9.77
N CYS A 27 3.30 20.31 -8.91
CA CYS A 27 3.45 20.36 -7.45
C CYS A 27 2.52 19.34 -6.79
N TYR A 28 2.75 19.08 -5.52
CA TYR A 28 1.82 18.27 -4.74
C TYR A 28 0.49 19.00 -4.51
N PHE A 29 -0.59 18.23 -4.50
CA PHE A 29 -1.82 18.73 -3.89
C PHE A 29 -1.59 18.95 -2.39
N SER A 30 -2.46 19.74 -1.75
CA SER A 30 -2.35 19.91 -0.29
C SER A 30 -2.47 18.55 0.42
N GLU A 31 -1.95 18.47 1.64
CA GLU A 31 -1.99 17.25 2.45
C GLU A 31 -3.44 16.80 2.69
N LEU A 32 -4.35 17.73 2.93
CA LEU A 32 -5.78 17.41 3.10
C LEU A 32 -6.39 16.86 1.82
N THR A 33 -6.06 17.44 0.67
CA THR A 33 -6.53 16.93 -0.63
C THR A 33 -5.98 15.52 -0.87
N ASN A 34 -4.69 15.29 -0.62
CA ASN A 34 -4.10 13.96 -0.77
C ASN A 34 -4.70 12.95 0.21
N MET A 35 -5.07 13.37 1.41
CA MET A 35 -5.77 12.49 2.35
C MET A 35 -7.15 12.07 1.82
N ALA A 36 -7.88 13.00 1.21
CA ALA A 36 -9.16 12.69 0.57
C ALA A 36 -8.98 11.73 -0.61
N ILE A 37 -7.96 11.96 -1.43
CA ILE A 37 -7.62 11.07 -2.55
C ILE A 37 -7.25 9.68 -2.04
N LEU A 38 -6.51 9.57 -0.95
CA LEU A 38 -6.18 8.29 -0.33
C LEU A 38 -7.45 7.50 0.00
N THR A 39 -8.44 8.17 0.58
CA THR A 39 -9.73 7.54 0.91
C THR A 39 -10.44 7.04 -0.36
N GLU A 40 -10.42 7.82 -1.43
CA GLU A 40 -10.99 7.42 -2.73
C GLU A 40 -10.28 6.19 -3.30
N GLU A 41 -8.94 6.19 -3.28
CA GLU A 41 -8.15 5.08 -3.83
C GLU A 41 -8.34 3.78 -3.01
N VAL A 42 -8.43 3.89 -1.69
CA VAL A 42 -8.79 2.76 -0.83
C VAL A 42 -10.18 2.23 -1.19
N GLY A 43 -11.12 3.12 -1.48
CA GLY A 43 -12.45 2.76 -1.95
C GLY A 43 -12.42 1.98 -3.26
N GLU A 44 -11.56 2.35 -4.21
CA GLU A 44 -11.40 1.63 -5.47
C GLU A 44 -10.84 0.21 -5.24
N VAL A 45 -9.87 0.06 -4.35
CA VAL A 45 -9.36 -1.27 -3.95
C VAL A 45 -10.49 -2.09 -3.32
N ALA A 46 -11.25 -1.49 -2.40
CA ALA A 46 -12.37 -2.17 -1.74
C ALA A 46 -13.42 -2.64 -2.75
N ARG A 47 -13.69 -1.84 -3.76
CA ARG A 47 -14.62 -2.17 -4.84
C ARG A 47 -14.18 -3.41 -5.61
N ILE A 48 -12.92 -3.48 -6.02
CA ILE A 48 -12.37 -4.63 -6.74
C ILE A 48 -12.39 -5.89 -5.85
N MET A 49 -11.97 -5.74 -4.59
CA MET A 49 -11.95 -6.84 -3.64
C MET A 49 -13.36 -7.42 -3.38
N ALA A 50 -14.36 -6.54 -3.19
CA ALA A 50 -15.74 -6.94 -2.94
C ALA A 50 -16.33 -7.71 -4.13
N ARG A 51 -15.98 -7.32 -5.35
CA ARG A 51 -16.49 -7.96 -6.56
C ARG A 51 -15.74 -9.22 -6.92
N ARG A 52 -14.43 -9.25 -6.71
CA ARG A 52 -13.60 -10.42 -7.08
C ARG A 52 -13.71 -11.55 -6.05
N TYR A 53 -13.77 -11.20 -4.78
CA TYR A 53 -13.73 -12.17 -3.67
C TYR A 53 -14.98 -12.15 -2.79
N GLY A 54 -15.91 -11.24 -3.03
CA GLY A 54 -17.15 -11.12 -2.28
C GLY A 54 -18.36 -11.54 -3.11
N ASP A 55 -19.52 -11.12 -2.66
CA ASP A 55 -20.82 -11.55 -3.24
C ASP A 55 -21.34 -10.62 -4.33
N GLN A 56 -20.69 -9.49 -4.55
CA GLN A 56 -21.09 -8.54 -5.59
C GLN A 56 -20.48 -8.94 -6.94
N SER A 57 -21.29 -8.84 -7.99
CA SER A 57 -20.83 -9.09 -9.36
C SER A 57 -20.11 -7.86 -9.93
N PHE A 58 -19.15 -8.12 -10.83
CA PHE A 58 -18.49 -7.06 -11.57
C PHE A 58 -19.47 -6.32 -12.49
N LYS A 59 -19.33 -5.00 -12.53
CA LYS A 59 -19.84 -4.20 -13.64
C LYS A 59 -18.92 -4.38 -14.83
N GLU A 60 -19.44 -4.21 -16.04
CA GLU A 60 -18.69 -4.41 -17.28
C GLU A 60 -17.35 -3.66 -17.29
N ASN A 61 -17.35 -2.41 -16.79
CA ASN A 61 -16.16 -1.56 -16.76
C ASN A 61 -15.09 -2.01 -15.75
N ASP A 62 -15.41 -2.91 -14.82
CA ASP A 62 -14.51 -3.30 -13.73
C ASP A 62 -13.81 -4.64 -13.98
N LYS A 63 -14.25 -5.40 -14.99
CA LYS A 63 -13.75 -6.76 -15.24
C LYS A 63 -12.25 -6.83 -15.54
N ASN A 64 -11.72 -5.80 -16.16
CA ASN A 64 -10.32 -5.76 -16.61
C ASN A 64 -9.42 -4.90 -15.74
N LYS A 65 -9.92 -4.40 -14.61
CA LYS A 65 -9.09 -3.59 -13.70
C LYS A 65 -8.10 -4.47 -12.94
N SER A 66 -6.85 -4.04 -12.92
CA SER A 66 -5.77 -4.71 -12.20
C SER A 66 -5.82 -4.33 -10.72
N LEU A 67 -5.90 -5.33 -9.85
CA LEU A 67 -5.77 -5.11 -8.41
C LEU A 67 -4.40 -4.54 -8.06
N GLY A 68 -3.34 -5.01 -8.75
CA GLY A 68 -1.99 -4.48 -8.55
C GLY A 68 -1.91 -2.99 -8.83
N ASP A 69 -2.53 -2.53 -9.89
CA ASP A 69 -2.56 -1.12 -10.27
C ASP A 69 -3.31 -0.29 -9.22
N GLU A 70 -4.49 -0.77 -8.77
CA GLU A 70 -5.27 -0.07 -7.74
C GLU A 70 -4.53 -0.02 -6.39
N LEU A 71 -3.82 -1.08 -6.03
CA LEU A 71 -2.98 -1.08 -4.83
C LEU A 71 -1.81 -0.08 -4.96
N CYS A 72 -1.24 0.03 -6.15
CA CYS A 72 -0.19 1.02 -6.43
C CYS A 72 -0.72 2.45 -6.36
N ASP A 73 -1.96 2.69 -6.74
CA ASP A 73 -2.58 4.02 -6.60
C ASP A 73 -2.68 4.42 -5.12
N VAL A 74 -3.02 3.48 -4.24
CA VAL A 74 -3.00 3.71 -2.79
C VAL A 74 -1.57 4.01 -2.31
N LEU A 75 -0.62 3.18 -2.71
CA LEU A 75 0.79 3.35 -2.34
C LEU A 75 1.33 4.70 -2.81
N TRP A 76 0.99 5.12 -4.03
CA TRP A 76 1.38 6.40 -4.59
C TRP A 76 0.99 7.55 -3.68
N VAL A 77 -0.25 7.59 -3.23
CA VAL A 77 -0.73 8.67 -2.34
C VAL A 77 -0.04 8.62 -0.98
N LEU A 78 0.20 7.42 -0.44
CA LEU A 78 0.96 7.27 0.81
C LEU A 78 2.38 7.83 0.66
N LEU A 79 3.03 7.56 -0.46
CA LEU A 79 4.36 8.10 -0.76
C LEU A 79 4.33 9.62 -0.88
N CYS A 80 3.31 10.19 -1.53
CA CYS A 80 3.10 11.63 -1.59
C CYS A 80 2.97 12.25 -0.19
N LEU A 81 2.13 11.68 0.65
CA LEU A 81 1.91 12.16 2.02
C LEU A 81 3.19 12.08 2.86
N ALA A 82 3.94 10.99 2.72
CA ALA A 82 5.22 10.85 3.41
C ALA A 82 6.21 11.94 2.97
N ASN A 83 6.32 12.16 1.66
CA ASN A 83 7.21 13.21 1.13
C ASN A 83 6.81 14.60 1.63
N GLN A 84 5.51 14.90 1.63
CA GLN A 84 5.01 16.21 2.05
C GLN A 84 5.24 16.50 3.54
N THR A 85 5.26 15.47 4.36
CA THR A 85 5.35 15.59 5.82
C THR A 85 6.73 15.28 6.36
N GLY A 86 7.69 14.98 5.48
CA GLY A 86 9.08 14.69 5.89
C GLY A 86 9.26 13.34 6.55
N VAL A 87 8.35 12.38 6.31
CA VAL A 87 8.45 11.04 6.86
C VAL A 87 9.30 10.16 5.93
N ASP A 88 10.35 9.54 6.46
CA ASP A 88 11.09 8.48 5.80
C ASP A 88 10.39 7.15 6.08
N LEU A 89 9.66 6.64 5.10
CA LEU A 89 8.88 5.41 5.26
C LEU A 89 9.73 4.17 5.48
N GLU A 90 10.95 4.14 4.96
CA GLU A 90 11.84 2.99 5.17
C GLU A 90 12.22 2.86 6.63
N GLU A 91 12.63 3.95 7.28
CA GLU A 91 12.90 3.97 8.71
C GLU A 91 11.64 3.73 9.54
N ALA A 92 10.55 4.41 9.18
CA ALA A 92 9.27 4.25 9.88
C ALA A 92 8.77 2.80 9.80
N PHE A 93 8.95 2.15 8.66
CA PHE A 93 8.55 0.75 8.47
C PHE A 93 9.37 -0.21 9.34
N LYS A 94 10.68 -0.01 9.41
CA LYS A 94 11.58 -0.79 10.28
C LYS A 94 11.15 -0.68 11.74
N GLU A 95 10.92 0.53 12.20
CA GLU A 95 10.47 0.80 13.58
C GLU A 95 9.09 0.19 13.85
N ASN A 96 8.20 0.27 12.87
CA ASN A 96 6.85 -0.29 12.98
C ASN A 96 6.87 -1.82 13.11
N ILE A 97 7.72 -2.50 12.34
CA ILE A 97 7.91 -3.96 12.45
C ILE A 97 8.42 -4.33 13.84
N GLU A 98 9.43 -3.61 14.32
CA GLU A 98 10.02 -3.85 15.63
C GLU A 98 8.97 -3.67 16.75
N LYS A 99 8.20 -2.59 16.67
CA LYS A 99 7.11 -2.30 17.60
C LYS A 99 6.06 -3.43 17.62
N LYS A 100 5.63 -3.87 16.44
CA LYS A 100 4.66 -4.96 16.31
C LYS A 100 5.20 -6.28 16.84
N THR A 101 6.46 -6.58 16.54
CA THR A 101 7.12 -7.79 17.00
C THR A 101 7.18 -7.81 18.52
N ASN A 102 7.62 -6.73 19.14
CA ASN A 102 7.73 -6.63 20.60
C ASN A 102 6.37 -6.72 21.31
N ARG A 103 5.32 -6.17 20.69
CA ARG A 103 3.96 -6.22 21.23
C ARG A 103 3.30 -7.59 21.09
N ASP A 104 3.43 -8.21 19.92
CA ASP A 104 2.57 -9.31 19.51
C ASP A 104 3.30 -10.66 19.34
N LYS A 105 4.62 -10.72 19.47
CA LYS A 105 5.41 -11.93 19.17
C LYS A 105 4.98 -13.20 19.91
N GLU A 106 4.44 -13.06 21.11
CA GLU A 106 3.95 -14.20 21.90
C GLU A 106 2.43 -14.34 21.82
N ARG A 107 1.73 -13.23 21.59
CA ARG A 107 0.28 -13.17 21.56
C ARG A 107 -0.33 -14.08 20.49
N HIS A 108 0.21 -14.03 19.28
CA HIS A 108 -0.31 -14.86 18.18
C HIS A 108 0.14 -16.30 18.28
N ILE A 109 1.34 -16.57 18.75
CA ILE A 109 1.85 -17.92 19.00
C ILE A 109 0.96 -18.61 20.05
N ASN A 110 0.53 -17.88 21.08
CA ASN A 110 -0.30 -18.40 22.15
C ASN A 110 -1.81 -18.39 21.84
N ASN A 111 -2.21 -17.87 20.68
CA ASN A 111 -3.60 -17.84 20.25
C ASN A 111 -3.95 -19.15 19.49
N SER A 112 -4.64 -20.06 20.18
CA SER A 112 -5.04 -21.36 19.61
C SER A 112 -5.91 -21.23 18.34
N LYS A 113 -6.64 -20.13 18.19
CA LYS A 113 -7.49 -19.89 17.00
C LYS A 113 -6.69 -19.73 15.72
N LEU A 114 -5.41 -19.33 15.81
CA LEU A 114 -4.55 -19.11 14.64
C LEU A 114 -3.83 -20.39 14.19
N HIS A 115 -3.80 -21.42 15.04
CA HIS A 115 -3.17 -22.70 14.75
C HIS A 115 -4.21 -23.66 14.17
N LYS A 116 -4.06 -24.00 12.89
CA LYS A 116 -4.91 -25.00 12.24
C LYS A 116 -4.48 -26.39 12.73
N ASN A 117 -5.42 -27.18 13.24
CA ASN A 117 -5.18 -28.59 13.58
C ASN A 117 -4.91 -29.37 12.30
N GLU A 118 -3.90 -30.26 12.32
CA GLU A 118 -3.58 -31.13 11.19
C GLU A 118 -4.76 -32.02 10.77
N SER A 119 -5.66 -32.31 11.71
CA SER A 119 -6.88 -33.08 11.48
C SER A 119 -7.95 -32.36 10.67
N GLU A 120 -7.81 -31.06 10.44
CA GLU A 120 -8.74 -30.23 9.64
C GLU A 120 -8.26 -29.98 8.20
N LYS A 121 -7.14 -30.58 7.85
CA LYS A 121 -6.61 -30.48 6.48
C LYS A 121 -7.28 -31.48 5.55
#